data_bc4bcc7800f02c701b89fedd037d0abc
#
_entry.id   bc4bcc7800f02c701b89fedd037d0abc
#
_cell.length_a   1.000
_cell.length_b   1.000
_cell.length_c   1.000
_cell.angle_alpha   90.00
_cell.angle_beta   90.00
_cell.angle_gamma   90.00
#
_symmetry.space_group_name_H-M   'P 1'
#
loop_
_entity.id
_entity.type
_entity.pdbx_description
1 polymer ?
#
loop_
_entity_poly.entity_id
_entity_poly.type
_entity_poly.pdbx_seq_one_letter_code
_entity_poly.pdbx_strand_id
1 'polypeptide(L)'
;MIELRTILLVEDNPKDVELTLEALSEHNLANNVVVVNDGVEAMEYLRYQGKYKLRKKGHPAVILMDIKMPRMDGIETLQQIRNDKTLRTIPVVMLSSSREEPDLIICYNLGVNAFVVKPVDFKEFIDAVKQLGVFWALINELPPDEHK
;
A
#
# COMPACT_ATOMS: atom_id res chain seq x y z
N MET A 1 -6.83 -8.16 -12.22
CA MET A 1 -6.47 -9.34 -11.40
C MET A 1 -5.70 -8.88 -10.17
N ILE A 2 -6.01 -9.45 -9.02
CA ILE A 2 -5.33 -9.15 -7.75
C ILE A 2 -4.30 -10.25 -7.48
N GLU A 3 -3.08 -9.84 -7.13
CA GLU A 3 -2.09 -10.76 -6.57
C GLU A 3 -2.45 -10.95 -5.10
N LEU A 4 -3.06 -12.08 -4.77
CA LEU A 4 -3.45 -12.36 -3.40
C LEU A 4 -2.25 -12.30 -2.46
N ARG A 5 -2.43 -11.68 -1.28
CA ARG A 5 -1.44 -11.53 -0.23
C ARG A 5 -0.25 -10.64 -0.58
N THR A 6 -0.24 -9.99 -1.73
CA THR A 6 0.84 -9.07 -2.09
C THR A 6 0.58 -7.69 -1.53
N ILE A 7 1.56 -7.16 -0.82
CA ILE A 7 1.55 -5.79 -0.29
C ILE A 7 2.66 -5.02 -0.99
N LEU A 8 2.32 -3.90 -1.60
CA LEU A 8 3.32 -2.99 -2.16
C LEU A 8 3.63 -1.94 -1.10
N LEU A 9 4.86 -1.97 -0.58
CA LEU A 9 5.33 -0.99 0.41
C LEU A 9 6.16 0.07 -0.30
N VAL A 10 5.70 1.31 -0.29
CA VAL A 10 6.40 2.45 -0.90
C VAL A 10 7.00 3.27 0.22
N GLU A 11 8.32 3.16 0.42
CA GLU A 11 9.03 3.76 1.54
C GLU A 11 10.50 3.93 1.18
N ASP A 12 11.06 5.12 1.35
CA ASP A 12 12.45 5.42 1.04
C ASP A 12 13.41 5.23 2.22
N ASN A 13 12.91 5.24 3.44
CA ASN A 13 13.74 5.13 4.64
C ASN A 13 13.98 3.65 5.01
N PRO A 14 15.24 3.15 4.93
CA PRO A 14 15.51 1.74 5.20
C PRO A 14 15.10 1.30 6.61
N LYS A 15 15.20 2.17 7.61
CA LYS A 15 14.80 1.84 8.97
C LYS A 15 13.29 1.66 9.08
N ASP A 16 12.52 2.53 8.42
CA ASP A 16 11.07 2.41 8.41
C ASP A 16 10.62 1.17 7.64
N VAL A 17 11.33 0.81 6.57
CA VAL A 17 11.09 -0.46 5.87
C VAL A 17 11.29 -1.62 6.82
N GLU A 18 12.41 -1.64 7.54
CA GLU A 18 12.74 -2.72 8.49
C GLU A 18 11.66 -2.87 9.56
N LEU A 19 11.25 -1.74 10.17
CA LEU A 19 10.22 -1.76 11.22
C LEU A 19 8.88 -2.24 10.69
N THR A 20 8.52 -1.84 9.49
CA THR A 20 7.27 -2.28 8.86
C THR A 20 7.30 -3.78 8.57
N LEU A 21 8.41 -4.28 8.01
CA LEU A 21 8.55 -5.70 7.74
C LEU A 21 8.52 -6.53 9.01
N GLU A 22 9.13 -6.05 10.10
CA GLU A 22 9.06 -6.73 11.40
C GLU A 22 7.62 -6.85 11.90
N ALA A 23 6.86 -5.75 11.82
CA ALA A 23 5.47 -5.76 12.25
C ALA A 23 4.63 -6.75 11.46
N LEU A 24 4.86 -6.83 10.15
CA LEU A 24 4.11 -7.74 9.28
C LEU A 24 4.56 -9.19 9.42
N SER A 25 5.84 -9.44 9.76
CA SER A 25 6.39 -10.79 9.88
C SER A 25 5.79 -11.59 11.03
N GLU A 26 5.30 -10.91 12.08
CA GLU A 26 4.64 -11.55 13.21
C GLU A 26 3.47 -12.44 12.81
N HIS A 27 2.89 -12.17 11.64
CA HIS A 27 1.72 -12.89 11.13
C HIS A 27 1.94 -13.42 9.71
N ASN A 28 3.20 -13.64 9.34
CA ASN A 28 3.61 -14.21 8.05
C ASN A 28 3.20 -13.39 6.83
N LEU A 29 2.97 -12.10 6.99
CA LEU A 29 2.63 -11.23 5.87
C LEU A 29 3.85 -10.63 5.17
N ALA A 30 5.01 -10.59 5.83
CA ALA A 30 6.21 -9.98 5.26
C ALA A 30 6.74 -10.71 4.02
N ASN A 31 6.44 -12.00 3.86
CA ASN A 31 6.94 -12.80 2.74
C ASN A 31 6.35 -12.35 1.39
N ASN A 32 5.27 -11.60 1.42
CA ASN A 32 4.58 -11.15 0.22
C ASN A 32 4.65 -9.63 0.04
N VAL A 33 5.61 -9.00 0.68
CA VAL A 33 5.81 -7.56 0.56
C VAL A 33 6.83 -7.26 -0.53
N VAL A 34 6.45 -6.41 -1.46
CA VAL A 34 7.35 -5.85 -2.46
C VAL A 34 7.69 -4.44 -2.01
N VAL A 35 8.97 -4.13 -1.84
CA VAL A 35 9.41 -2.82 -1.38
C VAL A 35 9.91 -2.00 -2.56
N VAL A 36 9.39 -0.79 -2.71
CA VAL A 36 9.89 0.19 -3.68
C VAL A 36 10.24 1.48 -2.93
N ASN A 37 11.16 2.27 -3.49
CA ASN A 37 11.79 3.35 -2.74
C ASN A 37 11.10 4.71 -2.86
N ASP A 38 10.26 4.90 -3.86
CA ASP A 38 9.56 6.17 -4.06
C ASP A 38 8.40 6.00 -5.04
N GLY A 39 7.71 7.11 -5.31
CA GLY A 39 6.53 7.07 -6.18
C GLY A 39 6.86 6.73 -7.63
N VAL A 40 8.04 7.12 -8.12
CA VAL A 40 8.44 6.78 -9.49
C VAL A 40 8.56 5.27 -9.63
N GLU A 41 9.27 4.63 -8.69
CA GLU A 41 9.43 3.18 -8.71
C GLU A 41 8.09 2.47 -8.50
N ALA A 42 7.23 3.01 -7.64
CA ALA A 42 5.89 2.46 -7.43
C ALA A 42 5.09 2.43 -8.73
N MET A 43 5.10 3.52 -9.50
CA MET A 43 4.38 3.56 -10.77
C MET A 43 5.00 2.63 -11.81
N GLU A 44 6.32 2.48 -11.82
CA GLU A 44 6.98 1.49 -12.67
C GLU A 44 6.51 0.08 -12.35
N TYR A 45 6.44 -0.26 -11.07
CA TYR A 45 5.94 -1.56 -10.63
C TYR A 45 4.49 -1.79 -11.08
N LEU A 46 3.63 -0.81 -10.82
CA LEU A 46 2.20 -0.93 -11.12
C LEU A 46 1.92 -1.00 -12.62
N ARG A 47 2.74 -0.33 -13.42
CA ARG A 47 2.56 -0.25 -14.88
C ARG A 47 3.45 -1.20 -15.66
N TYR A 48 4.14 -2.12 -15.01
CA TYR A 48 5.05 -3.08 -15.67
C TYR A 48 6.11 -2.38 -16.51
N GLN A 49 6.77 -1.39 -15.93
CA GLN A 49 7.80 -0.60 -16.60
C GLN A 49 9.16 -0.78 -15.91
N GLY A 50 10.24 -0.33 -16.60
CA GLY A 50 11.58 -0.40 -16.04
C GLY A 50 11.98 -1.83 -15.70
N LYS A 51 12.55 -2.03 -14.51
CA LYS A 51 12.96 -3.37 -14.06
C LYS A 51 11.80 -4.30 -13.78
N TYR A 52 10.57 -3.79 -13.76
CA TYR A 52 9.36 -4.59 -13.53
C TYR A 52 8.62 -4.99 -14.81
N LYS A 53 9.23 -4.75 -15.95
CA LYS A 53 8.63 -4.99 -17.27
C LYS A 53 8.13 -6.42 -17.44
N LEU A 54 8.87 -7.39 -16.89
CA LEU A 54 8.53 -8.82 -17.05
C LEU A 54 7.95 -9.46 -15.79
N ARG A 55 7.58 -8.66 -14.78
CA ARG A 55 7.03 -9.24 -13.57
C ARG A 55 5.68 -9.92 -13.84
N LYS A 56 5.32 -10.85 -12.96
CA LYS A 56 4.02 -11.53 -13.03
C LYS A 56 2.89 -10.50 -12.96
N LYS A 57 1.90 -10.66 -13.83
CA LYS A 57 0.75 -9.75 -13.87
C LYS A 57 -0.14 -9.91 -12.65
N GLY A 58 -0.66 -8.80 -12.19
CA GLY A 58 -1.57 -8.71 -11.07
C GLY A 58 -1.36 -7.41 -10.29
N HIS A 59 -2.43 -6.92 -9.65
CA HIS A 59 -2.33 -5.77 -8.78
C HIS A 59 -2.10 -6.23 -7.35
N PRO A 60 -1.33 -5.47 -6.56
CA PRO A 60 -1.22 -5.80 -5.14
C PRO A 60 -2.59 -5.72 -4.47
N ALA A 61 -2.76 -6.48 -3.40
CA ALA A 61 -4.00 -6.44 -2.62
C ALA A 61 -4.16 -5.09 -1.92
N VAL A 62 -3.06 -4.48 -1.54
CA VAL A 62 -3.05 -3.16 -0.90
C VAL A 62 -1.70 -2.49 -1.13
N ILE A 63 -1.72 -1.17 -1.22
CA ILE A 63 -0.51 -0.34 -1.26
C ILE A 63 -0.37 0.34 0.09
N LEU A 64 0.80 0.21 0.71
CA LEU A 64 1.15 0.89 1.95
C LEU A 64 2.19 1.93 1.57
N MET A 65 1.86 3.22 1.68
CA MET A 65 2.65 4.27 1.05
C MET A 65 2.93 5.44 1.98
N ASP A 66 4.22 5.77 2.13
CA ASP A 66 4.63 6.96 2.86
C ASP A 66 4.20 8.22 2.11
N ILE A 67 3.85 9.27 2.85
CA ILE A 67 3.46 10.55 2.27
C ILE A 67 4.68 11.28 1.70
N LYS A 68 5.80 11.28 2.42
CA LYS A 68 6.99 12.07 2.04
C LYS A 68 8.12 11.19 1.51
N MET A 69 8.42 11.33 0.23
CA MET A 69 9.45 10.57 -0.45
C MET A 69 10.13 11.43 -1.52
N PRO A 70 11.38 11.10 -1.91
CA PRO A 70 12.05 11.83 -2.99
C PRO A 70 11.45 11.51 -4.36
N ARG A 71 11.80 12.28 -5.35
CA ARG A 71 11.40 12.19 -6.76
C ARG A 71 9.91 12.37 -6.99
N MET A 72 9.08 11.53 -6.39
CA MET A 72 7.62 11.64 -6.44
C MET A 72 7.08 11.23 -5.08
N ASP A 73 6.43 12.15 -4.38
CA ASP A 73 5.92 11.87 -3.03
C ASP A 73 4.62 11.06 -3.06
N GLY A 74 4.12 10.73 -1.87
CA GLY A 74 2.92 9.89 -1.75
C GLY A 74 1.67 10.53 -2.31
N ILE A 75 1.53 11.86 -2.19
CA ILE A 75 0.35 12.56 -2.71
C ILE A 75 0.35 12.55 -4.23
N GLU A 76 1.48 12.88 -4.85
CA GLU A 76 1.62 12.84 -6.30
C GLU A 76 1.36 11.44 -6.85
N THR A 77 1.91 10.42 -6.17
CA THR A 77 1.71 9.02 -6.55
C THR A 77 0.25 8.64 -6.45
N LEU A 78 -0.41 9.03 -5.35
CA LEU A 78 -1.83 8.76 -5.15
C LEU A 78 -2.69 9.40 -6.24
N GLN A 79 -2.36 10.64 -6.64
CA GLN A 79 -3.05 11.32 -7.73
C GLN A 79 -2.94 10.53 -9.03
N GLN A 80 -1.74 10.03 -9.35
CA GLN A 80 -1.55 9.23 -10.55
C GLN A 80 -2.32 7.92 -10.51
N ILE A 81 -2.35 7.25 -9.34
CA ILE A 81 -3.11 6.02 -9.17
C ILE A 81 -4.59 6.28 -9.38
N ARG A 82 -5.14 7.34 -8.77
CA ARG A 82 -6.56 7.67 -8.87
C ARG A 82 -6.98 8.10 -10.28
N ASN A 83 -6.06 8.68 -11.05
CA ASN A 83 -6.33 9.11 -12.42
C ASN A 83 -6.11 8.00 -13.46
N ASP A 84 -5.61 6.86 -13.06
CA ASP A 84 -5.36 5.72 -13.96
C ASP A 84 -6.54 4.74 -13.87
N LYS A 85 -7.20 4.50 -14.99
CA LYS A 85 -8.40 3.64 -15.02
C LYS A 85 -8.14 2.21 -14.56
N THR A 86 -6.93 1.72 -14.75
CA THR A 86 -6.60 0.34 -14.36
C THR A 86 -6.10 0.23 -12.92
N LEU A 87 -5.67 1.34 -12.31
CA LEU A 87 -5.04 1.34 -10.98
C LEU A 87 -5.92 1.97 -9.90
N ARG A 88 -6.90 2.79 -10.27
CA ARG A 88 -7.63 3.62 -9.31
C ARG A 88 -8.42 2.86 -8.26
N THR A 89 -8.68 1.58 -8.47
CA THR A 89 -9.42 0.75 -7.50
C THR A 89 -8.52 0.04 -6.51
N ILE A 90 -7.20 0.13 -6.68
CA ILE A 90 -6.27 -0.52 -5.73
C ILE A 90 -6.37 0.21 -4.39
N PRO A 91 -6.63 -0.52 -3.29
CA PRO A 91 -6.70 0.09 -1.97
C PRO A 91 -5.35 0.65 -1.54
N VAL A 92 -5.37 1.84 -0.95
CA VAL A 92 -4.16 2.52 -0.48
C VAL A 92 -4.31 2.87 0.99
N VAL A 93 -3.31 2.49 1.79
CA VAL A 93 -3.15 2.91 3.17
C VAL A 93 -1.96 3.88 3.20
N MET A 94 -2.21 5.11 3.65
CA MET A 94 -1.13 6.09 3.76
C MET A 94 -0.40 5.95 5.09
N LEU A 95 0.92 6.09 5.04
CA LEU A 95 1.76 6.14 6.23
C LEU A 95 2.06 7.59 6.56
N SER A 96 1.80 7.97 7.81
CA SER A 96 1.99 9.34 8.28
C SER A 96 2.93 9.35 9.48
N SER A 97 3.73 10.40 9.61
CA SER A 97 4.57 10.60 10.79
C SER A 97 3.73 11.04 12.00
N SER A 98 2.52 11.55 11.78
CA SER A 98 1.63 12.03 12.83
C SER A 98 0.19 12.04 12.35
N ARG A 99 -0.77 11.83 13.27
CA ARG A 99 -2.20 11.97 12.97
C ARG A 99 -2.58 13.41 12.62
N GLU A 100 -1.72 14.35 12.95
CA GLU A 100 -1.93 15.77 12.68
C GLU A 100 -1.23 16.24 11.41
N GLU A 101 -0.70 15.30 10.60
CA GLU A 101 -0.05 15.64 9.34
C GLU A 101 -1.03 16.38 8.43
N PRO A 102 -0.73 17.63 8.01
CA PRO A 102 -1.65 18.41 7.15
C PRO A 102 -1.96 17.73 5.83
N ASP A 103 -1.03 16.95 5.30
CA ASP A 103 -1.20 16.27 4.03
C ASP A 103 -2.29 15.19 4.07
N LEU A 104 -2.71 14.75 5.26
CA LEU A 104 -3.81 13.79 5.38
C LEU A 104 -5.12 14.34 4.84
N ILE A 105 -5.36 15.65 4.98
CA ILE A 105 -6.56 16.28 4.42
C ILE A 105 -6.58 16.13 2.91
N ILE A 106 -5.44 16.34 2.27
CA ILE A 106 -5.31 16.19 0.82
C ILE A 106 -5.59 14.73 0.42
N CYS A 107 -5.04 13.79 1.20
CA CYS A 107 -5.28 12.36 0.94
C CYS A 107 -6.77 12.00 1.07
N TYR A 108 -7.47 12.52 2.07
CA TYR A 108 -8.91 12.33 2.18
C TYR A 108 -9.65 12.81 0.94
N ASN A 109 -9.25 13.99 0.43
CA ASN A 109 -9.88 14.55 -0.77
C ASN A 109 -9.60 13.70 -2.02
N LEU A 110 -8.55 12.89 -1.99
CA LEU A 110 -8.22 11.94 -3.05
C LEU A 110 -8.83 10.55 -2.81
N GLY A 111 -9.71 10.43 -1.83
CA GLY A 111 -10.45 9.20 -1.59
C GLY A 111 -9.77 8.17 -0.69
N VAL A 112 -8.70 8.54 0.00
CA VAL A 112 -8.06 7.64 0.97
C VAL A 112 -8.76 7.79 2.32
N ASN A 113 -9.22 6.68 2.87
CA ASN A 113 -9.89 6.65 4.17
C ASN A 113 -9.12 5.88 5.23
N ALA A 114 -7.96 5.32 4.90
CA ALA A 114 -7.19 4.50 5.82
C ALA A 114 -5.78 5.04 5.97
N PHE A 115 -5.36 5.22 7.21
CA PHE A 115 -4.06 5.77 7.57
C PHE A 115 -3.45 4.94 8.69
N VAL A 116 -2.13 4.84 8.69
CA VAL A 116 -1.37 4.24 9.78
C VAL A 116 -0.26 5.21 10.15
N VAL A 117 -0.13 5.50 11.44
CA VAL A 117 0.94 6.37 11.95
C VAL A 117 2.19 5.53 12.17
N LYS A 118 3.33 6.02 11.71
CA LYS A 118 4.61 5.34 11.92
C LYS A 118 5.05 5.38 13.36
N PRO A 119 5.69 4.33 13.89
CA PRO A 119 6.02 3.06 13.22
C PRO A 119 4.78 2.19 13.04
N VAL A 120 4.79 1.39 11.97
CA VAL A 120 3.65 0.53 11.65
C VAL A 120 3.46 -0.52 12.74
N ASP A 121 2.24 -0.58 13.28
CA ASP A 121 1.82 -1.60 14.23
C ASP A 121 0.89 -2.58 13.50
N PHE A 122 1.09 -3.87 13.72
CA PHE A 122 0.31 -4.88 13.02
C PHE A 122 -1.19 -4.69 13.20
N LYS A 123 -1.64 -4.43 14.43
CA LYS A 123 -3.06 -4.26 14.71
C LYS A 123 -3.65 -3.07 13.96
N GLU A 124 -2.95 -1.93 13.96
CA GLU A 124 -3.42 -0.75 13.21
C GLU A 124 -3.48 -1.03 11.73
N PHE A 125 -2.48 -1.73 11.20
CA PHE A 125 -2.46 -2.09 9.78
C PHE A 125 -3.66 -2.99 9.43
N ILE A 126 -3.91 -4.02 10.23
CA ILE A 126 -5.03 -4.93 9.99
C ILE A 126 -6.37 -4.21 10.11
N ASP A 127 -6.53 -3.31 11.07
CA ASP A 127 -7.75 -2.52 11.22
C ASP A 127 -7.99 -1.64 9.97
N ALA A 128 -6.93 -1.03 9.44
CA ALA A 128 -7.02 -0.24 8.21
C ALA A 128 -7.41 -1.10 7.02
N VAL A 129 -6.81 -2.27 6.89
CA VAL A 129 -7.11 -3.21 5.80
C VAL A 129 -8.56 -3.70 5.89
N LYS A 130 -9.04 -3.97 7.10
CA LYS A 130 -10.45 -4.37 7.30
C LYS A 130 -11.40 -3.24 6.92
N GLN A 131 -11.07 -2.00 7.24
CA GLN A 131 -11.86 -0.84 6.82
C GLN A 131 -11.97 -0.76 5.30
N LEU A 132 -10.91 -1.12 4.60
CA LEU A 132 -10.90 -1.12 3.14
C LEU A 132 -11.63 -2.32 2.53
N GLY A 133 -12.00 -3.31 3.34
CA GLY A 133 -12.71 -4.49 2.87
C GLY A 133 -11.83 -5.47 2.09
N VAL A 134 -10.53 -5.44 2.26
CA VAL A 134 -9.60 -6.29 1.49
C VAL A 134 -8.81 -7.27 2.36
N PHE A 135 -9.20 -7.44 3.61
CA PHE A 135 -8.53 -8.37 4.50
C PHE A 135 -8.49 -9.81 3.92
N TRP A 136 -9.57 -10.22 3.26
CA TRP A 136 -9.63 -11.54 2.62
C TRP A 136 -8.50 -11.78 1.62
N ALA A 137 -8.10 -10.73 0.89
CA ALA A 137 -7.05 -10.84 -0.11
C ALA A 137 -5.67 -11.09 0.52
N LEU A 138 -5.45 -10.58 1.74
CA LEU A 138 -4.19 -10.78 2.45
C LEU A 138 -4.08 -12.15 3.08
N ILE A 139 -5.19 -12.71 3.57
CA ILE A 139 -5.18 -14.03 4.20
C ILE A 139 -5.56 -15.15 3.25
N ASN A 140 -5.71 -14.83 1.96
CA ASN A 140 -6.05 -15.78 0.90
C ASN A 140 -7.38 -16.51 1.14
N GLU A 141 -8.39 -15.76 1.60
CA GLU A 141 -9.75 -16.24 1.75
C GLU A 141 -10.66 -15.66 0.68
N LEU A 142 -11.83 -16.28 0.50
CA LEU A 142 -12.83 -15.74 -0.42
C LEU A 142 -13.44 -14.45 0.14
N PRO A 143 -13.91 -13.54 -0.74
CA PRO A 143 -14.65 -12.36 -0.29
C PRO A 143 -15.88 -12.77 0.55
N PRO A 144 -16.32 -11.90 1.49
CA PRO A 144 -17.44 -12.25 2.37
C PRO A 144 -18.71 -12.70 1.66
N ASP A 145 -19.02 -12.15 0.49
CA ASP A 145 -20.23 -12.50 -0.26
C ASP A 145 -20.22 -13.91 -0.81
N GLU A 146 -19.06 -14.56 -0.85
CA GLU A 146 -18.90 -15.92 -1.36
C GLU A 146 -18.79 -16.96 -0.22
N HIS A 147 -18.81 -16.50 1.02
CA HIS A 147 -18.74 -17.36 2.21
C HIS A 147 -20.16 -17.77 2.64
N LYS A 148 -20.75 -18.68 1.91
CA LYS A 148 -22.10 -19.13 2.26
C LYS A 148 -22.18 -20.60 2.51
#